data_2de5930e36f92aadb31f8d29f1da67ed
#
_entry.id   2de5930e36f92aadb31f8d29f1da67ed
#
_cell.length_a   1.000
_cell.length_b   1.000
_cell.length_c   1.000
_cell.angle_alpha   90.00
_cell.angle_beta   90.00
_cell.angle_gamma   90.00
#
_symmetry.space_group_name_H-M   'P 1'
#
loop_
_entity.id
_entity.type
_entity.pdbx_description
1 polymer ?
#
loop_
_entity_poly.entity_id
_entity_poly.type
_entity_poly.pdbx_seq_one_letter_code
_entity_poly.pdbx_strand_id
1 'polypeptide(L)'
;MIPIKVASASLNQTPLDWAGNQQRIEGAILAAKAAGVGLLVLPELCTTGYGCEDAFLGPDVANRAWAMLMELVPQTQGMVVSIGVPVRRRGGLYNTACVVANGAIAGFAAKEHLAGEGLHYEPRWFKPWPNHQVVELERDGESYPFGDVFFDFDGVRVGFEICEDAWVAQRRGALDGHAMDIIANPSASHFAFGKHAVRERFVLEGSRSMAVTYV
;
A
#
# COMPACT_ATOMS: atom_id res chain seq x y z
N MET A 1 -15.02 -3.80 21.59
CA MET A 1 -14.39 -3.62 20.27
C MET A 1 -15.47 -3.77 19.22
N ILE A 2 -15.67 -2.76 18.38
CA ILE A 2 -16.64 -2.84 17.28
C ILE A 2 -15.95 -3.66 16.16
N PRO A 3 -16.57 -4.73 15.62
CA PRO A 3 -15.95 -5.52 14.58
C PRO A 3 -15.82 -4.67 13.30
N ILE A 4 -14.62 -4.59 12.77
CA ILE A 4 -14.35 -3.96 11.47
C ILE A 4 -14.36 -5.02 10.36
N LYS A 5 -15.07 -4.77 9.27
CA LYS A 5 -15.03 -5.62 8.09
C LYS A 5 -13.85 -5.21 7.21
N VAL A 6 -12.93 -6.11 6.98
CA VAL A 6 -11.74 -5.87 6.16
C VAL A 6 -11.86 -6.60 4.82
N ALA A 7 -11.37 -5.99 3.76
CA ALA A 7 -11.29 -6.59 2.43
C ALA A 7 -9.97 -6.26 1.75
N SER A 8 -9.45 -7.18 0.95
CA SER A 8 -8.42 -6.94 -0.06
C SER A 8 -9.04 -7.05 -1.45
N ALA A 9 -8.57 -6.23 -2.40
CA ALA A 9 -8.97 -6.31 -3.78
C ALA A 9 -7.82 -6.79 -4.67
N SER A 10 -8.11 -7.74 -5.54
CA SER A 10 -7.20 -8.12 -6.63
C SER A 10 -7.58 -7.35 -7.89
N LEU A 11 -6.70 -6.50 -8.38
CA LEU A 11 -6.92 -5.65 -9.54
C LEU A 11 -5.95 -6.02 -10.67
N ASN A 12 -6.47 -6.16 -11.89
CA ASN A 12 -5.64 -6.39 -13.08
C ASN A 12 -5.18 -5.05 -13.67
N GLN A 13 -4.24 -4.40 -12.98
CA GLN A 13 -3.71 -3.12 -13.40
C GLN A 13 -2.74 -3.26 -14.57
N THR A 14 -2.82 -2.32 -15.50
CA THR A 14 -1.94 -2.25 -16.67
C THR A 14 -0.97 -1.08 -16.51
N PRO A 15 0.34 -1.26 -16.73
CA PRO A 15 1.30 -0.17 -16.64
C PRO A 15 0.90 1.04 -17.50
N LEU A 16 0.83 2.22 -16.87
CA LEU A 16 0.49 3.51 -17.49
C LEU A 16 -0.92 3.63 -18.11
N ASP A 17 -1.78 2.64 -17.92
CA ASP A 17 -3.20 2.73 -18.30
C ASP A 17 -3.97 3.55 -17.25
N TRP A 18 -3.80 4.87 -17.28
CA TRP A 18 -4.34 5.78 -16.27
C TRP A 18 -5.86 5.64 -16.10
N ALA A 19 -6.59 5.71 -17.20
CA ALA A 19 -8.06 5.64 -17.14
C ALA A 19 -8.56 4.26 -16.70
N GLY A 20 -7.99 3.17 -17.25
CA GLY A 20 -8.40 1.83 -16.88
C GLY A 20 -8.01 1.47 -15.44
N ASN A 21 -6.83 1.88 -14.98
CA ASN A 21 -6.40 1.67 -13.60
C ASN A 21 -7.32 2.42 -12.61
N GLN A 22 -7.64 3.68 -12.90
CA GLN A 22 -8.55 4.47 -12.10
C GLN A 22 -9.93 3.83 -12.01
N GLN A 23 -10.52 3.45 -13.16
CA GLN A 23 -11.83 2.80 -13.21
C GLN A 23 -11.89 1.51 -12.38
N ARG A 24 -10.82 0.70 -12.41
CA ARG A 24 -10.74 -0.53 -11.61
C ARG A 24 -10.65 -0.24 -10.11
N ILE A 25 -9.90 0.80 -9.70
CA ILE A 25 -9.84 1.25 -8.32
C ILE A 25 -11.20 1.77 -7.84
N GLU A 26 -11.86 2.63 -8.62
CA GLU A 26 -13.20 3.16 -8.32
C GLU A 26 -14.23 2.03 -8.17
N GLY A 27 -14.20 1.06 -9.08
CA GLY A 27 -15.05 -0.12 -8.99
C GLY A 27 -14.85 -0.93 -7.71
N ALA A 28 -13.59 -1.10 -7.27
CA ALA A 28 -13.27 -1.78 -6.02
C ALA A 28 -13.76 -1.01 -4.79
N ILE A 29 -13.57 0.32 -4.76
CA ILE A 29 -14.07 1.17 -3.68
C ILE A 29 -15.60 1.09 -3.60
N LEU A 30 -16.28 1.19 -4.73
CA LEU A 30 -17.76 1.10 -4.81
C LEU A 30 -18.27 -0.25 -4.32
N ALA A 31 -17.64 -1.35 -4.77
CA ALA A 31 -18.00 -2.69 -4.33
C ALA A 31 -17.79 -2.91 -2.83
N ALA A 32 -16.66 -2.41 -2.30
CA ALA A 32 -16.35 -2.47 -0.88
C ALA A 32 -17.37 -1.69 -0.03
N LYS A 33 -17.77 -0.48 -0.47
CA LYS A 33 -18.82 0.29 0.18
C LYS A 33 -20.15 -0.46 0.22
N ALA A 34 -20.58 -1.00 -0.93
CA ALA A 34 -21.82 -1.77 -1.02
C ALA A 34 -21.82 -3.00 -0.11
N ALA A 35 -20.63 -3.57 0.15
CA ALA A 35 -20.44 -4.69 1.06
C ALA A 35 -20.28 -4.27 2.54
N GLY A 36 -20.29 -2.98 2.88
CA GLY A 36 -20.10 -2.48 4.24
C GLY A 36 -18.69 -2.71 4.77
N VAL A 37 -17.68 -2.62 3.91
CA VAL A 37 -16.25 -2.76 4.27
C VAL A 37 -15.78 -1.49 4.98
N GLY A 38 -15.15 -1.64 6.14
CA GLY A 38 -14.54 -0.53 6.89
C GLY A 38 -13.09 -0.25 6.48
N LEU A 39 -12.33 -1.29 6.12
CA LEU A 39 -10.96 -1.17 5.61
C LEU A 39 -10.79 -1.94 4.31
N LEU A 40 -10.43 -1.25 3.23
CA LEU A 40 -10.10 -1.83 1.93
C LEU A 40 -8.60 -1.70 1.64
N VAL A 41 -7.92 -2.81 1.35
CA VAL A 41 -6.52 -2.85 0.93
C VAL A 41 -6.46 -3.06 -0.58
N LEU A 42 -5.94 -2.09 -1.32
CA LEU A 42 -5.68 -2.15 -2.75
C LEU A 42 -4.23 -2.57 -3.04
N PRO A 43 -3.92 -3.10 -4.24
CA PRO A 43 -2.58 -3.58 -4.56
C PRO A 43 -1.49 -2.50 -4.53
N GLU A 44 -0.27 -2.94 -4.33
CA GLU A 44 0.96 -2.15 -4.50
C GLU A 44 0.99 -1.47 -5.86
N LEU A 45 1.33 -0.16 -5.89
CA LEU A 45 1.42 0.66 -7.10
C LEU A 45 0.18 0.58 -8.03
N CYS A 46 -1.01 0.36 -7.46
CA CYS A 46 -2.23 0.16 -8.25
C CYS A 46 -2.63 1.39 -9.08
N THR A 47 -2.17 2.59 -8.74
CA THR A 47 -2.42 3.80 -9.53
C THR A 47 -1.69 3.77 -10.88
N THR A 48 -0.48 3.24 -10.93
CA THR A 48 0.37 3.23 -12.13
C THR A 48 0.38 1.89 -12.85
N GLY A 49 0.07 0.80 -12.13
CA GLY A 49 0.54 -0.54 -12.45
C GLY A 49 1.99 -0.71 -12.02
N TYR A 50 2.40 -1.95 -11.70
CA TYR A 50 3.74 -2.24 -11.16
C TYR A 50 4.85 -2.13 -12.22
N GLY A 51 4.60 -2.61 -13.44
CA GLY A 51 5.61 -2.78 -14.49
C GLY A 51 5.87 -1.54 -15.35
N CYS A 52 5.90 -0.33 -14.78
CA CYS A 52 6.18 0.91 -15.54
C CYS A 52 7.66 1.08 -15.89
N GLU A 53 8.55 0.27 -15.30
CA GLU A 53 10.00 0.24 -15.60
C GLU A 53 10.63 1.64 -15.57
N ASP A 54 11.45 2.00 -16.58
CA ASP A 54 12.18 3.26 -16.64
C ASP A 54 11.28 4.52 -16.78
N ALA A 55 9.97 4.34 -17.03
CA ALA A 55 9.04 5.46 -16.94
C ALA A 55 8.99 6.07 -15.51
N PHE A 56 9.29 5.30 -14.48
CA PHE A 56 9.40 5.81 -13.11
C PHE A 56 10.54 6.82 -12.90
N LEU A 57 11.55 6.85 -13.76
CA LEU A 57 12.64 7.84 -13.70
C LEU A 57 12.15 9.25 -14.03
N GLY A 58 11.13 9.35 -14.89
CA GLY A 58 10.49 10.62 -15.24
C GLY A 58 9.62 11.17 -14.09
N PRO A 59 9.46 12.51 -14.02
CA PRO A 59 8.59 13.12 -13.02
C PRO A 59 7.10 12.87 -13.26
N ASP A 60 6.70 12.65 -14.52
CA ASP A 60 5.30 12.62 -14.93
C ASP A 60 4.50 11.47 -14.31
N VAL A 61 5.12 10.30 -14.16
CA VAL A 61 4.44 9.13 -13.61
C VAL A 61 3.97 9.39 -12.17
N ALA A 62 4.87 9.90 -11.32
CA ALA A 62 4.51 10.21 -9.93
C ALA A 62 3.50 11.36 -9.84
N ASN A 63 3.59 12.37 -10.72
CA ASN A 63 2.66 13.49 -10.73
C ASN A 63 1.26 13.06 -11.20
N ARG A 64 1.15 12.23 -12.22
CA ARG A 64 -0.14 11.68 -12.69
C ARG A 64 -0.75 10.74 -11.66
N ALA A 65 0.07 9.89 -11.01
CA ALA A 65 -0.40 9.02 -9.93
C ALA A 65 -0.95 9.84 -8.76
N TRP A 66 -0.29 10.95 -8.41
CA TRP A 66 -0.78 11.89 -7.40
C TRP A 66 -2.11 12.55 -7.80
N ALA A 67 -2.23 13.03 -9.06
CA ALA A 67 -3.48 13.63 -9.55
C ALA A 67 -4.63 12.61 -9.48
N MET A 68 -4.41 11.37 -9.91
CA MET A 68 -5.39 10.29 -9.77
C MET A 68 -5.75 10.02 -8.30
N LEU A 69 -4.75 9.99 -7.40
CA LEU A 69 -5.01 9.83 -5.96
C LEU A 69 -5.97 10.90 -5.45
N MET A 70 -5.75 12.18 -5.82
CA MET A 70 -6.60 13.29 -5.39
C MET A 70 -8.04 13.17 -5.91
N GLU A 71 -8.27 12.57 -7.08
CA GLU A 71 -9.61 12.27 -7.61
C GLU A 71 -10.28 11.08 -6.88
N LEU A 72 -9.49 10.14 -6.38
CA LEU A 72 -9.98 8.97 -5.64
C LEU A 72 -10.31 9.29 -4.17
N VAL A 73 -9.58 10.23 -3.54
CA VAL A 73 -9.72 10.57 -2.12
C VAL A 73 -11.17 10.84 -1.71
N PRO A 74 -11.96 11.69 -2.38
CA PRO A 74 -13.36 11.94 -2.00
C PRO A 74 -14.26 10.71 -2.07
N GLN A 75 -13.89 9.75 -2.92
CA GLN A 75 -14.67 8.53 -3.10
C GLN A 75 -14.56 7.55 -1.92
N THR A 76 -13.63 7.76 -0.98
CA THR A 76 -13.41 6.89 0.18
C THR A 76 -14.28 7.26 1.40
N GLN A 77 -15.18 8.23 1.26
CA GLN A 77 -16.06 8.66 2.35
C GLN A 77 -16.79 7.47 3.01
N GLY A 78 -16.71 7.38 4.34
CA GLY A 78 -17.33 6.33 5.15
C GLY A 78 -16.50 5.05 5.32
N MET A 79 -15.23 5.05 4.87
CA MET A 79 -14.33 3.90 4.98
C MET A 79 -12.87 4.34 5.01
N VAL A 80 -11.99 3.38 5.33
CA VAL A 80 -10.53 3.50 5.18
C VAL A 80 -10.10 2.73 3.94
N VAL A 81 -9.26 3.34 3.10
CA VAL A 81 -8.73 2.70 1.89
C VAL A 81 -7.22 2.88 1.82
N SER A 82 -6.50 1.79 1.61
CA SER A 82 -5.08 1.81 1.27
C SER A 82 -4.90 1.78 -0.24
N ILE A 83 -4.25 2.79 -0.82
CA ILE A 83 -4.06 2.96 -2.27
C ILE A 83 -2.56 2.96 -2.59
N GLY A 84 -2.08 2.01 -3.40
CA GLY A 84 -0.68 1.93 -3.83
C GLY A 84 -0.31 3.05 -4.80
N VAL A 85 0.64 3.91 -4.43
CA VAL A 85 1.04 5.09 -5.20
C VAL A 85 2.55 5.37 -5.09
N PRO A 86 3.25 5.70 -6.20
CA PRO A 86 4.63 6.17 -6.16
C PRO A 86 4.68 7.63 -5.73
N VAL A 87 5.54 7.96 -4.76
CA VAL A 87 5.68 9.33 -4.25
C VAL A 87 7.12 9.82 -4.39
N ARG A 88 7.30 11.01 -4.99
CA ARG A 88 8.59 11.70 -5.02
C ARG A 88 8.76 12.57 -3.79
N ARG A 89 9.94 12.43 -3.15
CA ARG A 89 10.36 13.23 -2.01
C ARG A 89 11.88 13.46 -2.03
N ARG A 90 12.31 14.73 -1.95
CA ARG A 90 13.75 15.11 -1.86
C ARG A 90 14.65 14.36 -2.86
N GLY A 91 14.24 14.30 -4.13
CA GLY A 91 15.00 13.64 -5.21
C GLY A 91 14.97 12.11 -5.21
N GLY A 92 14.23 11.47 -4.29
CA GLY A 92 13.92 10.04 -4.31
C GLY A 92 12.51 9.75 -4.81
N LEU A 93 12.31 8.56 -5.36
CA LEU A 93 10.99 7.98 -5.61
C LEU A 93 10.80 6.83 -4.61
N TYR A 94 9.64 6.78 -3.99
CA TYR A 94 9.29 5.78 -2.98
C TYR A 94 8.02 5.05 -3.38
N ASN A 95 8.02 3.74 -3.18
CA ASN A 95 6.85 2.89 -3.30
C ASN A 95 6.06 3.00 -1.99
N THR A 96 4.81 3.44 -2.06
CA THR A 96 4.03 3.73 -0.86
C THR A 96 2.61 3.19 -0.92
N ALA A 97 2.05 2.96 0.25
CA ALA A 97 0.62 2.81 0.47
C ALA A 97 0.07 4.12 1.07
N CYS A 98 -0.70 4.87 0.29
CA CYS A 98 -1.45 6.02 0.79
C CYS A 98 -2.66 5.52 1.54
N VAL A 99 -2.80 5.93 2.79
CA VAL A 99 -3.99 5.62 3.61
C VAL A 99 -4.93 6.81 3.59
N VAL A 100 -6.13 6.57 3.11
CA VAL A 100 -7.19 7.58 3.02
C VAL A 100 -8.33 7.15 3.94
N ALA A 101 -8.75 8.01 4.83
CA ALA A 101 -9.83 7.78 5.78
C ALA A 101 -10.92 8.84 5.61
N ASN A 102 -12.16 8.42 5.41
CA ASN A 102 -13.31 9.32 5.32
C ASN A 102 -13.11 10.50 4.34
N GLY A 103 -12.53 10.26 3.18
CA GLY A 103 -12.31 11.30 2.18
C GLY A 103 -11.15 12.25 2.46
N ALA A 104 -10.23 11.89 3.38
CA ALA A 104 -9.02 12.65 3.67
C ALA A 104 -7.80 11.74 3.74
N ILE A 105 -6.65 12.22 3.26
CA ILE A 105 -5.38 11.48 3.36
C ILE A 105 -4.92 11.49 4.82
N ALA A 106 -4.75 10.30 5.41
CA ALA A 106 -4.20 10.11 6.75
C ALA A 106 -2.67 10.06 6.75
N GLY A 107 -2.03 9.62 5.65
CA GLY A 107 -0.60 9.55 5.50
C GLY A 107 -0.14 8.48 4.50
N PHE A 108 1.17 8.23 4.48
CA PHE A 108 1.82 7.33 3.53
C PHE A 108 2.75 6.35 4.25
N ALA A 109 2.44 5.08 4.23
CA ALA A 109 3.37 4.03 4.61
C ALA A 109 4.34 3.78 3.44
N ALA A 110 5.64 3.85 3.68
CA ALA A 110 6.67 3.70 2.65
C ALA A 110 7.35 2.32 2.76
N LYS A 111 7.59 1.69 1.60
CA LYS A 111 8.21 0.37 1.49
C LYS A 111 9.66 0.40 1.97
N GLU A 112 10.02 -0.54 2.84
CA GLU A 112 11.34 -0.64 3.46
C GLU A 112 12.28 -1.56 2.66
N HIS A 113 11.76 -2.66 2.13
CA HIS A 113 12.54 -3.64 1.38
C HIS A 113 12.10 -3.71 -0.07
N LEU A 114 13.02 -3.40 -0.97
CA LEU A 114 12.76 -3.39 -2.40
C LEU A 114 13.00 -4.76 -3.01
N ALA A 115 12.08 -5.22 -3.87
CA ALA A 115 12.26 -6.44 -4.63
C ALA A 115 13.31 -6.24 -5.72
N GLY A 116 14.45 -6.90 -5.59
CA GLY A 116 15.61 -6.77 -6.49
C GLY A 116 16.08 -8.08 -7.10
N GLU A 117 15.34 -9.17 -6.89
CA GLU A 117 15.73 -10.50 -7.39
C GLU A 117 14.79 -10.99 -8.51
N GLY A 118 15.35 -11.82 -9.40
CA GLY A 118 14.62 -12.44 -10.50
C GLY A 118 14.09 -11.41 -11.51
N LEU A 119 12.77 -11.25 -11.57
CA LEU A 119 12.09 -10.33 -12.50
C LEU A 119 11.93 -8.90 -11.94
N HIS A 120 12.34 -8.67 -10.70
CA HIS A 120 12.12 -7.41 -10.02
C HIS A 120 13.37 -6.54 -10.02
N TYR A 121 13.21 -5.26 -10.35
CA TYR A 121 14.27 -4.26 -10.45
C TYR A 121 13.94 -2.99 -9.66
N GLU A 122 13.19 -3.09 -8.57
CA GLU A 122 12.76 -1.91 -7.79
C GLU A 122 13.93 -0.99 -7.38
N PRO A 123 15.12 -1.50 -6.98
CA PRO A 123 16.25 -0.64 -6.60
C PRO A 123 16.75 0.28 -7.73
N ARG A 124 16.39 0.02 -9.00
CA ARG A 124 16.69 0.89 -10.14
C ARG A 124 15.86 2.18 -10.10
N TRP A 125 14.63 2.13 -9.58
CA TRP A 125 13.67 3.23 -9.65
C TRP A 125 13.32 3.81 -8.29
N PHE A 126 13.21 2.96 -7.28
CA PHE A 126 12.78 3.32 -5.94
C PHE A 126 13.93 3.34 -4.93
N LYS A 127 13.75 4.12 -3.88
CA LYS A 127 14.62 4.07 -2.70
C LYS A 127 13.91 3.35 -1.57
N PRO A 128 14.61 2.46 -0.83
CA PRO A 128 14.06 1.86 0.37
C PRO A 128 13.87 2.93 1.44
N TRP A 129 12.82 2.80 2.24
CA TRP A 129 12.61 3.69 3.37
C TRP A 129 13.36 3.16 4.60
N PRO A 130 14.03 4.02 5.39
CA PRO A 130 14.67 3.57 6.64
C PRO A 130 13.64 3.20 7.71
N ASN A 131 13.89 2.10 8.43
CA ASN A 131 13.08 1.66 9.55
C ASN A 131 12.97 2.75 10.63
N HIS A 132 11.87 2.78 11.35
CA HIS A 132 11.59 3.69 12.47
C HIS A 132 11.69 5.19 12.13
N GLN A 133 11.64 5.55 10.87
CA GLN A 133 11.68 6.94 10.45
C GLN A 133 10.33 7.41 9.95
N VAL A 134 9.79 8.43 10.61
CA VAL A 134 8.60 9.16 10.18
C VAL A 134 8.99 10.61 9.91
N VAL A 135 8.53 11.15 8.80
CA VAL A 135 8.76 12.54 8.40
C VAL A 135 7.48 13.15 7.86
N GLU A 136 7.48 14.46 7.66
CA GLU A 136 6.40 15.14 6.96
C GLU A 136 6.65 15.19 5.44
N LEU A 137 5.60 14.89 4.67
CA LEU A 137 5.51 15.10 3.24
C LEU A 137 4.70 16.36 2.97
N GLU A 138 5.39 17.44 2.63
CA GLU A 138 4.75 18.67 2.21
C GLU A 138 4.35 18.57 0.74
N ARG A 139 3.06 18.70 0.44
CA ARG A 139 2.55 18.71 -0.94
C ARG A 139 1.23 19.45 -1.05
N ASP A 140 1.11 20.30 -2.08
CA ASP A 140 -0.08 21.09 -2.40
C ASP A 140 -0.59 21.95 -1.23
N GLY A 141 0.33 22.39 -0.34
CA GLY A 141 0.04 23.22 0.83
C GLY A 141 -0.39 22.44 2.08
N GLU A 142 -0.45 21.12 1.99
CA GLU A 142 -0.78 20.22 3.09
C GLU A 142 0.47 19.44 3.54
N SER A 143 0.44 18.95 4.79
CA SER A 143 1.49 18.11 5.38
C SER A 143 0.91 16.76 5.79
N TYR A 144 1.61 15.68 5.41
CA TYR A 144 1.16 14.31 5.66
C TYR A 144 2.26 13.49 6.34
N PRO A 145 1.97 12.66 7.36
CA PRO A 145 2.91 11.67 7.87
C PRO A 145 3.38 10.73 6.77
N PHE A 146 4.69 10.52 6.66
CA PHE A 146 5.30 9.71 5.62
C PHE A 146 6.42 8.84 6.16
N GLY A 147 6.42 7.57 5.83
CA GLY A 147 7.50 6.64 6.14
C GLY A 147 7.05 5.41 6.87
N ASP A 148 7.71 5.08 7.98
CA ASP A 148 7.39 3.95 8.84
C ASP A 148 6.22 4.31 9.77
N VAL A 149 5.03 4.48 9.19
CA VAL A 149 3.83 4.97 9.87
C VAL A 149 2.86 3.82 10.11
N PHE A 150 2.25 3.80 11.28
CA PHE A 150 1.02 3.05 11.53
C PHE A 150 -0.15 4.02 11.75
N PHE A 151 -1.37 3.53 11.59
CA PHE A 151 -2.58 4.34 11.67
C PHE A 151 -3.52 3.78 12.73
N ASP A 152 -4.13 4.66 13.51
CA ASP A 152 -5.15 4.29 14.50
C ASP A 152 -6.51 4.82 14.03
N PHE A 153 -7.45 3.91 13.83
CA PHE A 153 -8.82 4.22 13.45
C PHE A 153 -9.79 3.69 14.53
N ASP A 154 -10.21 4.60 15.40
CA ASP A 154 -11.14 4.28 16.51
C ASP A 154 -10.63 3.13 17.41
N GLY A 155 -9.32 3.10 17.66
CA GLY A 155 -8.67 2.09 18.50
C GLY A 155 -8.29 0.81 17.73
N VAL A 156 -8.44 0.75 16.41
CA VAL A 156 -7.91 -0.31 15.55
C VAL A 156 -6.63 0.18 14.88
N ARG A 157 -5.50 -0.44 15.23
CA ARG A 157 -4.18 -0.07 14.71
C ARG A 157 -3.82 -0.88 13.48
N VAL A 158 -3.49 -0.18 12.41
CA VAL A 158 -3.16 -0.76 11.10
C VAL A 158 -1.73 -0.42 10.72
N GLY A 159 -0.89 -1.43 10.55
CA GLY A 159 0.46 -1.33 10.02
C GLY A 159 0.57 -1.89 8.60
N PHE A 160 1.72 -1.68 7.96
CA PHE A 160 1.94 -2.07 6.57
C PHE A 160 3.23 -2.87 6.40
N GLU A 161 3.16 -3.95 5.61
CA GLU A 161 4.30 -4.66 5.02
C GLU A 161 4.05 -4.71 3.52
N ILE A 162 4.69 -3.84 2.73
CA ILE A 162 4.43 -3.74 1.29
C ILE A 162 5.21 -4.81 0.54
N CYS A 163 4.51 -5.81 0.00
CA CYS A 163 5.03 -6.88 -0.84
C CYS A 163 6.30 -7.54 -0.28
N GLU A 164 7.50 -7.13 -0.72
CA GLU A 164 8.80 -7.68 -0.31
C GLU A 164 9.06 -7.56 1.19
N ASP A 165 8.49 -6.57 1.87
CA ASP A 165 8.60 -6.42 3.32
C ASP A 165 8.14 -7.68 4.09
N ALA A 166 7.22 -8.45 3.52
CA ALA A 166 6.74 -9.69 4.11
C ALA A 166 7.66 -10.91 3.86
N TRP A 167 8.61 -10.82 2.92
CA TRP A 167 9.47 -11.95 2.51
C TRP A 167 10.82 -11.95 3.22
N VAL A 168 11.18 -10.86 3.91
CA VAL A 168 12.45 -10.74 4.63
C VAL A 168 12.38 -11.41 6.00
N ALA A 169 13.54 -11.86 6.51
CA ALA A 169 13.62 -12.53 7.81
C ALA A 169 13.24 -11.60 8.98
N GLN A 170 13.58 -10.33 8.88
CA GLN A 170 13.27 -9.32 9.88
C GLN A 170 12.10 -8.46 9.38
N ARG A 171 10.90 -8.99 9.54
CA ARG A 171 9.68 -8.31 9.12
C ARG A 171 9.34 -7.17 10.08
N ARG A 172 8.85 -6.05 9.53
CA ARG A 172 8.39 -4.90 10.31
C ARG A 172 7.31 -5.26 11.32
N GLY A 173 6.30 -6.00 10.90
CA GLY A 173 5.24 -6.46 11.78
C GLY A 173 5.74 -7.30 12.97
N ALA A 174 6.91 -7.95 12.85
CA ALA A 174 7.52 -8.67 13.96
C ALA A 174 8.15 -7.75 15.01
N LEU A 175 8.58 -6.55 14.63
CA LEU A 175 9.14 -5.56 15.55
C LEU A 175 8.04 -4.83 16.33
N ASP A 176 6.95 -4.47 15.65
CA ASP A 176 5.86 -3.66 16.19
C ASP A 176 4.56 -4.46 16.39
N GLY A 177 4.57 -5.78 16.10
CA GLY A 177 3.38 -6.62 15.96
C GLY A 177 2.45 -6.64 17.18
N HIS A 178 2.98 -6.58 18.38
CA HIS A 178 2.15 -6.51 19.59
C HIS A 178 1.41 -5.16 19.75
N ALA A 179 1.75 -4.16 18.95
CA ALA A 179 1.09 -2.87 18.95
C ALA A 179 0.04 -2.73 17.84
N MET A 180 -0.03 -3.67 16.88
CA MET A 180 -0.95 -3.65 15.75
C MET A 180 -2.09 -4.66 15.90
N ASP A 181 -3.27 -4.30 15.40
CA ASP A 181 -4.41 -5.21 15.28
C ASP A 181 -4.47 -5.84 13.89
N ILE A 182 -4.06 -5.06 12.87
CA ILE A 182 -4.06 -5.45 11.46
C ILE A 182 -2.71 -5.12 10.82
N ILE A 183 -2.16 -6.06 10.07
CA ILE A 183 -1.07 -5.82 9.11
C ILE A 183 -1.63 -5.96 7.70
N ALA A 184 -1.57 -4.89 6.92
CA ALA A 184 -1.92 -4.89 5.51
C ALA A 184 -0.68 -5.16 4.64
N ASN A 185 -0.78 -6.11 3.71
CA ASN A 185 0.29 -6.46 2.77
C ASN A 185 -0.13 -6.20 1.31
N PRO A 186 -0.26 -4.92 0.89
CA PRO A 186 -0.49 -4.60 -0.51
C PRO A 186 0.65 -5.14 -1.36
N SER A 187 0.32 -5.96 -2.37
CA SER A 187 1.32 -6.67 -3.17
C SER A 187 1.01 -6.61 -4.67
N ALA A 188 2.07 -6.59 -5.49
CA ALA A 188 2.02 -6.77 -6.94
C ALA A 188 2.92 -7.95 -7.36
N SER A 189 2.89 -9.03 -6.60
CA SER A 189 3.75 -10.20 -6.77
C SER A 189 3.42 -10.96 -8.07
N HIS A 190 4.45 -11.28 -8.86
CA HIS A 190 4.30 -12.01 -10.11
C HIS A 190 3.72 -13.42 -9.91
N PHE A 191 3.09 -13.95 -10.95
CA PHE A 191 2.66 -15.34 -11.00
C PHE A 191 3.87 -16.29 -11.11
N ALA A 192 3.86 -17.36 -10.33
CA ALA A 192 4.75 -18.52 -10.50
C ALA A 192 4.03 -19.78 -10.03
N PHE A 193 4.35 -20.92 -10.65
CA PHE A 193 3.81 -22.21 -10.23
C PHE A 193 4.18 -22.50 -8.77
N GLY A 194 3.20 -22.92 -7.97
CA GLY A 194 3.40 -23.23 -6.55
C GLY A 194 3.52 -22.00 -5.61
N LYS A 195 3.64 -20.79 -6.13
CA LYS A 195 3.81 -19.58 -5.31
C LYS A 195 2.59 -19.25 -4.45
N HIS A 196 1.39 -19.66 -4.88
CA HIS A 196 0.18 -19.48 -4.10
C HIS A 196 0.28 -20.15 -2.72
N ALA A 197 0.69 -21.41 -2.66
CA ALA A 197 0.86 -22.13 -1.40
C ALA A 197 1.95 -21.52 -0.48
N VAL A 198 2.96 -20.88 -1.09
CA VAL A 198 3.97 -20.13 -0.31
C VAL A 198 3.38 -18.89 0.30
N ARG A 199 2.54 -18.14 -0.45
CA ARG A 199 1.84 -16.95 0.06
C ARG A 199 0.87 -17.29 1.19
N GLU A 200 0.06 -18.32 1.02
CA GLU A 200 -0.84 -18.77 2.09
C GLU A 200 -0.07 -19.06 3.38
N ARG A 201 1.07 -19.76 3.27
CA ARG A 201 1.90 -20.07 4.44
C ARG A 201 2.43 -18.82 5.13
N PHE A 202 3.00 -17.85 4.41
CA PHE A 202 3.56 -16.67 5.07
C PHE A 202 2.47 -15.76 5.65
N VAL A 203 1.28 -15.69 5.04
CA VAL A 203 0.12 -14.98 5.61
C VAL A 203 -0.33 -15.64 6.92
N LEU A 204 -0.52 -16.96 6.91
CA LEU A 204 -0.89 -17.72 8.10
C LEU A 204 0.15 -17.60 9.22
N GLU A 205 1.44 -17.76 8.89
CA GLU A 205 2.53 -17.64 9.85
C GLU A 205 2.70 -16.20 10.35
N GLY A 206 2.53 -15.21 9.48
CA GLY A 206 2.52 -13.80 9.87
C GLY A 206 1.41 -13.50 10.87
N SER A 207 0.18 -13.89 10.57
CA SER A 207 -0.95 -13.72 11.48
C SER A 207 -0.71 -14.43 12.82
N ARG A 208 -0.28 -15.71 12.79
CA ARG A 208 -0.02 -16.49 13.98
C ARG A 208 1.12 -15.94 14.84
N SER A 209 2.26 -15.62 14.24
CA SER A 209 3.47 -15.21 14.98
C SER A 209 3.39 -13.81 15.54
N MET A 210 2.70 -12.91 14.85
CA MET A 210 2.51 -11.52 15.26
C MET A 210 1.21 -11.29 16.04
N ALA A 211 0.33 -12.29 16.11
CA ALA A 211 -1.00 -12.24 16.75
C ALA A 211 -1.88 -11.10 16.18
N VAL A 212 -1.84 -10.89 14.86
CA VAL A 212 -2.57 -9.85 14.13
C VAL A 212 -3.51 -10.44 13.09
N THR A 213 -4.50 -9.66 12.63
CA THR A 213 -5.19 -9.93 11.37
C THR A 213 -4.26 -9.54 10.24
N TYR A 214 -3.89 -10.50 9.37
CA TYR A 214 -3.00 -10.28 8.24
C TYR A 214 -3.80 -10.25 6.93
N VAL A 215 -3.71 -9.16 6.13
CA VAL A 215 -4.58 -8.91 4.97
C VAL A 215 -3.76 -8.64 3.72
#